data_b365230e62f8501f980b7e67ef8762dc
#
_entry.id   b365230e62f8501f980b7e67ef8762dc
#
_cell.length_a   1.000
_cell.length_b   1.000
_cell.length_c   1.000
_cell.angle_alpha   90.00
_cell.angle_beta   90.00
_cell.angle_gamma   90.00
#
_symmetry.space_group_name_H-M   'P 1'
#
loop_
_entity.id
_entity.type
_entity.pdbx_description
1 polymer ?
#
loop_
_entity_poly.entity_id
_entity_poly.type
_entity_poly.pdbx_seq_one_letter_code
_entity_poly.pdbx_strand_id
1 'polypeptide(L)'
;VSVLKRVGARWMTVFTLAWLAIWTVQLTPVQLLLPLQLNTSDDDWISGVVSSGFVLGIGGLAGIIAGPVAGALSDRAGIGRRRRRPWAIGGAILTAVFLVVTGFSEGPWAVGGAWVGVTIGVAVSSAAFTALIADQLPATQRGAASAAVGSSQAVGIVLGVGLVVLLGLGIRDGYLLLAALIAVIGTGAALILPDPPAPVEPAPVAQASVMNDRRLLASFRDRDFAWMLWGRLVTNIGNALGTALFLFFLLHGLHQESVVAQDNLLLLIVVYTLFVVLASVLTGIVSDRTGNRRTLTILATLVQAASGVVIAVVPTFEATMIAAALMGLGYGAFSTVGLAFAADLLPDEKDHARDLGIVNVTAALGQLIGPVLGAGLVALVGGFWLVFVAAAVLSLVGGALTALARQPARPSQDRDLSQDHAQPQEP
;
A
#
# COMPACT_ATOMS: atom_id res chain seq x y z
N VAL A 1 18.69 -27.80 -8.76
CA VAL A 1 17.57 -26.87 -8.43
C VAL A 1 16.45 -27.72 -7.86
N SER A 2 16.27 -27.72 -6.54
CA SER A 2 15.15 -28.43 -5.91
C SER A 2 13.83 -27.75 -6.37
N VAL A 3 12.99 -28.49 -7.09
CA VAL A 3 11.68 -28.03 -7.53
C VAL A 3 10.83 -27.83 -6.27
N LEU A 4 10.52 -26.56 -5.95
CA LEU A 4 9.62 -26.22 -4.85
C LEU A 4 8.25 -26.88 -5.07
N LYS A 5 7.78 -27.66 -4.10
CA LYS A 5 6.47 -28.31 -4.15
C LYS A 5 5.36 -27.25 -3.96
N ARG A 6 4.22 -27.45 -4.61
CA ARG A 6 3.03 -26.62 -4.41
C ARG A 6 2.61 -26.64 -2.94
N VAL A 7 2.35 -25.47 -2.36
CA VAL A 7 1.79 -25.37 -1.02
C VAL A 7 0.28 -25.63 -1.05
N GLY A 8 -0.23 -26.22 0.03
CA GLY A 8 -1.66 -26.53 0.17
C GLY A 8 -2.50 -25.30 0.62
N ALA A 9 -3.82 -25.48 0.61
CA ALA A 9 -4.78 -24.45 1.02
C ALA A 9 -4.53 -23.92 2.45
N ARG A 10 -4.16 -24.81 3.40
CA ARG A 10 -3.86 -24.42 4.79
C ARG A 10 -2.74 -23.38 4.86
N TRP A 11 -1.67 -23.54 4.08
CA TRP A 11 -0.59 -22.56 4.02
C TRP A 11 -1.09 -21.20 3.52
N MET A 12 -1.84 -21.22 2.41
CA MET A 12 -2.36 -19.98 1.80
C MET A 12 -3.33 -19.26 2.74
N THR A 13 -4.22 -19.99 3.43
CA THR A 13 -5.15 -19.41 4.41
C THR A 13 -4.41 -18.75 5.57
N VAL A 14 -3.44 -19.45 6.18
CA VAL A 14 -2.66 -18.90 7.31
C VAL A 14 -1.85 -17.68 6.88
N PHE A 15 -1.25 -17.72 5.69
CA PHE A 15 -0.53 -16.60 5.09
C PHE A 15 -1.45 -15.39 4.85
N THR A 16 -2.64 -15.62 4.31
CA THR A 16 -3.65 -14.56 4.09
C THR A 16 -4.12 -13.95 5.42
N LEU A 17 -4.35 -14.76 6.45
CA LEU A 17 -4.73 -14.27 7.78
C LEU A 17 -3.61 -13.43 8.42
N ALA A 18 -2.35 -13.81 8.25
CA ALA A 18 -1.22 -13.00 8.73
C ALA A 18 -1.21 -11.62 8.06
N TRP A 19 -1.37 -11.56 6.75
CA TRP A 19 -1.43 -10.30 6.02
C TRP A 19 -2.68 -9.48 6.34
N LEU A 20 -3.82 -10.14 6.55
CA LEU A 20 -5.02 -9.48 7.00
C LEU A 20 -4.80 -8.79 8.35
N ALA A 21 -4.18 -9.48 9.32
CA ALA A 21 -3.84 -8.90 10.62
C ALA A 21 -2.88 -7.71 10.48
N ILE A 22 -1.82 -7.84 9.67
CA ILE A 22 -0.84 -6.78 9.42
C ILE A 22 -1.53 -5.53 8.85
N TRP A 23 -2.33 -5.68 7.80
CA TRP A 23 -3.02 -4.54 7.20
C TRP A 23 -4.07 -3.92 8.11
N THR A 24 -4.80 -4.74 8.86
CA THR A 24 -5.77 -4.25 9.85
C THR A 24 -5.10 -3.35 10.89
N VAL A 25 -4.00 -3.80 11.50
CA VAL A 25 -3.31 -3.03 12.56
C VAL A 25 -2.55 -1.83 12.02
N GLN A 26 -2.20 -1.81 10.76
CA GLN A 26 -1.54 -0.67 10.14
C GLN A 26 -2.52 0.41 9.69
N LEU A 27 -3.62 0.02 9.03
CA LEU A 27 -4.52 0.98 8.38
C LEU A 27 -5.58 1.54 9.33
N THR A 28 -6.05 0.77 10.32
CA THR A 28 -7.07 1.26 11.27
C THR A 28 -6.59 2.45 12.08
N PRO A 29 -5.39 2.44 12.69
CA PRO A 29 -4.88 3.62 13.37
C PRO A 29 -4.70 4.81 12.43
N VAL A 30 -4.18 4.60 11.23
CA VAL A 30 -3.94 5.68 10.25
C VAL A 30 -5.23 6.39 9.86
N GLN A 31 -6.32 5.66 9.65
CA GLN A 31 -7.58 6.21 9.17
C GLN A 31 -8.52 6.68 10.29
N LEU A 32 -8.44 6.09 11.47
CA LEU A 32 -9.40 6.34 12.55
C LEU A 32 -8.74 6.74 13.86
N LEU A 33 -7.92 5.85 14.46
CA LEU A 33 -7.50 6.03 15.85
C LEU A 33 -6.51 7.17 16.06
N LEU A 34 -5.51 7.35 15.19
CA LEU A 34 -4.55 8.44 15.28
C LEU A 34 -5.21 9.81 15.05
N PRO A 35 -6.06 10.00 14.01
CA PRO A 35 -6.84 11.22 13.87
C PRO A 35 -7.72 11.52 15.09
N LEU A 36 -8.41 10.52 15.67
CA LEU A 36 -9.21 10.73 16.88
C LEU A 36 -8.36 11.09 18.10
N GLN A 37 -7.23 10.41 18.28
CA GLN A 37 -6.33 10.60 19.42
C GLN A 37 -5.63 11.95 19.39
N LEU A 38 -5.31 12.46 18.20
CA LEU A 38 -4.63 13.72 17.99
C LEU A 38 -5.60 14.87 17.72
N ASN A 39 -6.93 14.58 17.64
CA ASN A 39 -7.94 15.60 17.51
C ASN A 39 -7.96 16.47 18.76
N THR A 40 -7.82 17.77 18.57
CA THR A 40 -7.87 18.79 19.61
C THR A 40 -9.23 19.46 19.66
N SER A 41 -9.42 20.40 20.59
CA SER A 41 -10.66 21.19 20.71
C SER A 41 -10.99 21.91 19.40
N ASP A 42 -12.27 22.24 19.22
CA ASP A 42 -12.77 22.94 18.00
C ASP A 42 -12.07 24.27 17.72
N ASP A 43 -11.56 24.94 18.75
CA ASP A 43 -10.80 26.19 18.61
C ASP A 43 -9.38 25.99 18.04
N ASP A 44 -8.79 24.78 18.16
CA ASP A 44 -7.41 24.46 17.73
C ASP A 44 -7.33 23.18 16.89
N TRP A 45 -8.37 22.83 16.17
CA TRP A 45 -8.43 21.60 15.39
C TRP A 45 -7.32 21.48 14.32
N ILE A 46 -6.80 22.61 13.82
CA ILE A 46 -5.70 22.64 12.84
C ILE A 46 -4.44 22.02 13.46
N SER A 47 -4.16 22.29 14.72
CA SER A 47 -3.02 21.68 15.45
C SER A 47 -3.15 20.15 15.50
N GLY A 48 -4.36 19.63 15.67
CA GLY A 48 -4.65 18.18 15.60
C GLY A 48 -4.34 17.59 14.23
N VAL A 49 -4.75 18.25 13.15
CA VAL A 49 -4.45 17.84 11.77
C VAL A 49 -2.95 17.84 11.51
N VAL A 50 -2.25 18.91 11.91
CA VAL A 50 -0.78 19.05 11.74
C VAL A 50 -0.05 17.96 12.54
N SER A 51 -0.47 17.72 13.78
CA SER A 51 0.09 16.66 14.63
C SER A 51 -0.10 15.28 14.01
N SER A 52 -1.28 15.00 13.44
CA SER A 52 -1.57 13.74 12.75
C SER A 52 -0.68 13.57 11.52
N GLY A 53 -0.57 14.61 10.68
CA GLY A 53 0.32 14.61 9.53
C GLY A 53 1.79 14.34 9.90
N PHE A 54 2.27 14.99 10.97
CA PHE A 54 3.62 14.77 11.50
C PHE A 54 3.82 13.32 11.99
N VAL A 55 2.91 12.79 12.81
CA VAL A 55 2.99 11.41 13.32
C VAL A 55 2.97 10.39 12.20
N LEU A 56 2.10 10.55 11.22
CA LEU A 56 2.04 9.68 10.04
C LEU A 56 3.31 9.80 9.18
N GLY A 57 3.85 11.00 9.06
CA GLY A 57 5.08 11.28 8.32
C GLY A 57 6.29 10.56 8.91
N ILE A 58 6.57 10.75 10.22
CA ILE A 58 7.71 10.10 10.87
C ILE A 58 7.56 8.57 10.91
N GLY A 59 6.34 8.07 11.13
CA GLY A 59 6.03 6.65 11.05
C GLY A 59 6.28 6.09 9.65
N GLY A 60 5.78 6.75 8.61
CA GLY A 60 6.01 6.36 7.22
C GLY A 60 7.49 6.30 6.85
N LEU A 61 8.27 7.32 7.27
CA LEU A 61 9.72 7.35 7.07
C LEU A 61 10.41 6.17 7.77
N ALA A 62 10.04 5.91 9.03
CA ALA A 62 10.57 4.78 9.78
C ALA A 62 10.27 3.43 9.09
N GLY A 63 9.04 3.24 8.60
CA GLY A 63 8.62 2.03 7.88
C GLY A 63 9.39 1.81 6.58
N ILE A 64 9.61 2.87 5.78
CA ILE A 64 10.38 2.81 4.53
C ILE A 64 11.82 2.38 4.79
N ILE A 65 12.42 2.83 5.88
CA ILE A 65 13.80 2.46 6.26
C ILE A 65 13.84 1.05 6.87
N ALA A 66 12.91 0.75 7.78
CA ALA A 66 12.91 -0.50 8.53
C ALA A 66 12.67 -1.74 7.65
N GLY A 67 11.86 -1.64 6.60
CA GLY A 67 11.56 -2.77 5.71
C GLY A 67 12.79 -3.38 5.04
N PRO A 68 13.57 -2.64 4.25
CA PRO A 68 14.80 -3.12 3.65
C PRO A 68 15.85 -3.58 4.66
N VAL A 69 15.99 -2.86 5.79
CA VAL A 69 16.93 -3.22 6.86
C VAL A 69 16.54 -4.56 7.50
N ALA A 70 15.27 -4.74 7.84
CA ALA A 70 14.77 -6.00 8.39
C ALA A 70 14.93 -7.16 7.40
N GLY A 71 14.64 -6.94 6.12
CA GLY A 71 14.88 -7.90 5.06
C GLY A 71 16.33 -8.34 5.00
N ALA A 72 17.25 -7.38 4.92
CA ALA A 72 18.68 -7.63 4.84
C ALA A 72 19.23 -8.35 6.11
N LEU A 73 18.77 -7.95 7.30
CA LEU A 73 19.15 -8.61 8.55
C LEU A 73 18.61 -10.03 8.64
N SER A 74 17.35 -10.26 8.23
CA SER A 74 16.75 -11.59 8.22
C SER A 74 17.42 -12.53 7.21
N ASP A 75 17.97 -11.99 6.11
CA ASP A 75 18.74 -12.74 5.11
C ASP A 75 20.11 -13.16 5.65
N ARG A 76 20.75 -12.33 6.47
CA ARG A 76 22.03 -12.63 7.11
C ARG A 76 21.92 -13.53 8.35
N ALA A 77 20.75 -13.63 8.96
CA ALA A 77 20.52 -14.37 10.19
C ALA A 77 20.52 -15.90 9.92
N GLY A 78 21.70 -16.47 9.88
CA GLY A 78 21.92 -17.87 10.20
C GLY A 78 21.74 -18.91 9.11
N ILE A 79 22.86 -19.33 8.55
CA ILE A 79 23.03 -20.63 7.88
C ILE A 79 22.67 -21.73 8.90
N GLY A 80 21.67 -22.58 8.57
CA GLY A 80 21.29 -23.75 9.37
C GLY A 80 20.28 -23.56 10.52
N ARG A 81 19.75 -22.35 10.74
CA ARG A 81 18.71 -22.06 11.75
C ARG A 81 17.41 -21.59 11.11
N ARG A 82 16.31 -21.64 11.86
CA ARG A 82 15.03 -21.03 11.48
C ARG A 82 15.28 -19.56 11.16
N ARG A 83 14.98 -19.17 9.91
CA ARG A 83 15.44 -17.90 9.35
C ARG A 83 14.39 -16.80 9.47
N ARG A 84 13.13 -17.12 9.15
CA ARG A 84 12.05 -16.12 9.04
C ARG A 84 11.16 -16.03 10.28
N ARG A 85 10.92 -17.15 10.95
CA ARG A 85 10.00 -17.22 12.10
C ARG A 85 10.35 -16.26 13.24
N PRO A 86 11.61 -16.14 13.72
CA PRO A 86 11.94 -15.21 14.79
C PRO A 86 11.64 -13.75 14.45
N TRP A 87 11.88 -13.35 13.18
CA TRP A 87 11.59 -12.00 12.71
C TRP A 87 10.10 -11.75 12.59
N ALA A 88 9.31 -12.70 12.09
CA ALA A 88 7.86 -12.59 12.02
C ALA A 88 7.24 -12.47 13.42
N ILE A 89 7.65 -13.30 14.38
CA ILE A 89 7.18 -13.24 15.76
C ILE A 89 7.65 -11.95 16.43
N GLY A 90 8.92 -11.62 16.33
CA GLY A 90 9.50 -10.41 16.94
C GLY A 90 8.83 -9.14 16.44
N GLY A 91 8.59 -9.05 15.13
CA GLY A 91 7.87 -7.94 14.52
C GLY A 91 6.41 -7.86 14.98
N ALA A 92 5.69 -8.99 15.06
CA ALA A 92 4.30 -9.03 15.54
C ALA A 92 4.19 -8.61 17.02
N ILE A 93 5.08 -9.10 17.88
CA ILE A 93 5.12 -8.73 19.30
C ILE A 93 5.50 -7.25 19.46
N LEU A 94 6.52 -6.77 18.72
CA LEU A 94 6.93 -5.37 18.73
C LEU A 94 5.76 -4.46 18.35
N THR A 95 5.03 -4.82 17.27
CA THR A 95 3.82 -4.11 16.84
C THR A 95 2.77 -4.08 17.96
N ALA A 96 2.49 -5.23 18.58
CA ALA A 96 1.50 -5.33 19.65
C ALA A 96 1.87 -4.46 20.86
N VAL A 97 3.13 -4.53 21.31
CA VAL A 97 3.61 -3.73 22.46
C VAL A 97 3.48 -2.24 22.15
N PHE A 98 3.94 -1.80 20.97
CA PHE A 98 3.88 -0.38 20.63
C PHE A 98 2.45 0.11 20.29
N LEU A 99 1.53 -0.74 19.84
CA LEU A 99 0.10 -0.40 19.77
C LEU A 99 -0.47 -0.12 21.17
N VAL A 100 -0.14 -0.97 22.15
CA VAL A 100 -0.54 -0.70 23.55
C VAL A 100 0.06 0.62 24.01
N VAL A 101 1.37 0.84 23.83
CA VAL A 101 2.04 2.10 24.22
C VAL A 101 1.37 3.30 23.53
N THR A 102 1.05 3.20 22.22
CA THR A 102 0.37 4.26 21.48
C THR A 102 -1.00 4.59 22.10
N GLY A 103 -1.79 3.57 22.48
CA GLY A 103 -3.11 3.76 23.08
C GLY A 103 -3.09 4.45 24.46
N PHE A 104 -1.98 4.40 25.17
CA PHE A 104 -1.77 5.07 26.45
C PHE A 104 -0.90 6.34 26.36
N SER A 105 -0.41 6.68 25.18
CA SER A 105 0.39 7.89 24.95
C SER A 105 -0.49 9.12 24.81
N GLU A 106 -0.01 10.26 25.31
CA GLU A 106 -0.67 11.56 25.17
C GLU A 106 0.26 12.57 24.51
N GLY A 107 -0.32 13.40 23.64
CA GLY A 107 0.40 14.40 22.89
C GLY A 107 1.17 13.87 21.67
N PRO A 108 1.45 14.73 20.70
CA PRO A 108 1.95 14.31 19.38
C PRO A 108 3.34 13.66 19.41
N TRP A 109 4.22 14.08 20.34
CA TRP A 109 5.57 13.53 20.47
C TRP A 109 5.59 12.12 21.01
N ALA A 110 4.80 11.85 22.08
CA ALA A 110 4.74 10.51 22.67
C ALA A 110 4.00 9.53 21.73
N VAL A 111 2.88 9.96 21.16
CA VAL A 111 2.14 9.18 20.15
C VAL A 111 3.01 8.92 18.92
N GLY A 112 3.74 9.93 18.43
CA GLY A 112 4.63 9.78 17.29
C GLY A 112 5.79 8.80 17.55
N GLY A 113 6.43 8.91 18.71
CA GLY A 113 7.50 7.98 19.11
C GLY A 113 7.00 6.53 19.23
N ALA A 114 5.83 6.32 19.83
CA ALA A 114 5.20 5.00 19.92
C ALA A 114 4.79 4.48 18.52
N TRP A 115 4.21 5.33 17.67
CA TRP A 115 3.82 4.98 16.31
C TRP A 115 5.01 4.57 15.43
N VAL A 116 6.18 5.18 15.59
CA VAL A 116 7.42 4.73 14.95
C VAL A 116 7.72 3.28 15.33
N GLY A 117 7.56 2.90 16.59
CA GLY A 117 7.73 1.51 17.04
C GLY A 117 6.73 0.55 16.38
N VAL A 118 5.45 0.96 16.24
CA VAL A 118 4.43 0.20 15.50
C VAL A 118 4.86 -0.04 14.05
N THR A 119 5.25 1.02 13.35
CA THR A 119 5.63 0.91 11.92
C THR A 119 6.89 0.10 11.69
N ILE A 120 7.87 0.17 12.59
CA ILE A 120 9.05 -0.71 12.56
C ILE A 120 8.62 -2.17 12.75
N GLY A 121 7.79 -2.47 13.74
CA GLY A 121 7.29 -3.83 13.99
C GLY A 121 6.53 -4.41 12.81
N VAL A 122 5.63 -3.62 12.20
CA VAL A 122 4.91 -3.97 10.98
C VAL A 122 5.88 -4.23 9.83
N ALA A 123 6.87 -3.37 9.62
CA ALA A 123 7.86 -3.53 8.55
C ALA A 123 8.69 -4.82 8.72
N VAL A 124 9.10 -5.14 9.95
CA VAL A 124 9.82 -6.38 10.27
C VAL A 124 8.98 -7.62 10.00
N SER A 125 7.72 -7.65 10.47
CA SER A 125 6.79 -8.76 10.19
C SER A 125 6.52 -8.91 8.72
N SER A 126 6.22 -7.83 8.02
CA SER A 126 5.92 -7.80 6.59
C SER A 126 7.09 -8.31 5.76
N ALA A 127 8.32 -7.88 6.08
CA ALA A 127 9.53 -8.36 5.41
C ALA A 127 9.70 -9.89 5.57
N ALA A 128 9.48 -10.41 6.80
CA ALA A 128 9.58 -11.83 7.07
C ALA A 128 8.52 -12.65 6.30
N PHE A 129 7.24 -12.22 6.33
CA PHE A 129 6.17 -12.92 5.60
C PHE A 129 6.32 -12.80 4.07
N THR A 130 6.76 -11.64 3.55
CA THR A 130 7.05 -11.48 2.11
C THR A 130 8.13 -12.44 1.64
N ALA A 131 9.18 -12.62 2.45
CA ALA A 131 10.27 -13.51 2.11
C ALA A 131 9.82 -14.98 1.97
N LEU A 132 8.77 -15.43 2.69
CA LEU A 132 8.21 -16.78 2.54
C LEU A 132 7.66 -17.03 1.13
N ILE A 133 7.21 -16.00 0.41
CA ILE A 133 6.74 -16.13 -0.98
C ILE A 133 7.88 -16.64 -1.87
N ALA A 134 9.06 -16.02 -1.74
CA ALA A 134 10.23 -16.42 -2.53
C ALA A 134 10.82 -17.77 -2.06
N ASP A 135 10.85 -17.99 -0.73
CA ASP A 135 11.51 -19.13 -0.11
C ASP A 135 10.68 -20.44 -0.26
N GLN A 136 9.35 -20.37 -0.34
CA GLN A 136 8.48 -21.55 -0.24
C GLN A 136 7.55 -21.77 -1.44
N LEU A 137 7.25 -20.73 -2.25
CA LEU A 137 6.29 -20.88 -3.33
C LEU A 137 6.97 -21.06 -4.70
N PRO A 138 6.50 -22.05 -5.48
CA PRO A 138 6.88 -22.14 -6.88
C PRO A 138 6.34 -20.91 -7.66
N ALA A 139 6.98 -20.56 -8.77
CA ALA A 139 6.62 -19.40 -9.58
C ALA A 139 5.11 -19.34 -9.94
N THR A 140 4.50 -20.52 -10.16
CA THR A 140 3.07 -20.66 -10.51
C THR A 140 2.11 -20.26 -9.39
N GLN A 141 2.54 -20.19 -8.11
CA GLN A 141 1.71 -19.81 -6.96
C GLN A 141 2.02 -18.43 -6.40
N ARG A 142 3.11 -17.78 -6.82
CA ARG A 142 3.51 -16.45 -6.32
C ARG A 142 2.49 -15.38 -6.63
N GLY A 143 1.86 -15.44 -7.81
CA GLY A 143 0.79 -14.54 -8.19
C GLY A 143 -0.43 -14.61 -7.25
N ALA A 144 -0.85 -15.83 -6.87
CA ALA A 144 -1.94 -16.03 -5.92
C ALA A 144 -1.60 -15.48 -4.51
N ALA A 145 -0.35 -15.66 -4.05
CA ALA A 145 0.10 -15.10 -2.78
C ALA A 145 0.12 -13.56 -2.82
N SER A 146 0.60 -12.95 -3.91
CA SER A 146 0.57 -11.49 -4.07
C SER A 146 -0.85 -10.95 -4.13
N ALA A 147 -1.78 -11.64 -4.79
CA ALA A 147 -3.19 -11.30 -4.79
C ALA A 147 -3.81 -11.39 -3.37
N ALA A 148 -3.42 -12.41 -2.59
CA ALA A 148 -3.83 -12.53 -1.19
C ALA A 148 -3.34 -11.36 -0.32
N VAL A 149 -2.12 -10.87 -0.51
CA VAL A 149 -1.59 -9.68 0.17
C VAL A 149 -2.41 -8.44 -0.18
N GLY A 150 -2.68 -8.20 -1.46
CA GLY A 150 -3.44 -7.03 -1.91
C GLY A 150 -4.90 -7.06 -1.47
N SER A 151 -5.58 -8.21 -1.56
CA SER A 151 -6.96 -8.34 -1.07
C SER A 151 -7.06 -8.23 0.45
N SER A 152 -6.05 -8.71 1.19
CA SER A 152 -5.96 -8.51 2.64
C SER A 152 -5.86 -7.04 3.05
N GLN A 153 -5.26 -6.19 2.23
CA GLN A 153 -5.24 -4.74 2.47
C GLN A 153 -6.65 -4.15 2.41
N ALA A 154 -7.38 -4.44 1.34
CA ALA A 154 -8.73 -3.94 1.13
C ALA A 154 -9.72 -4.42 2.22
N VAL A 155 -9.64 -5.71 2.56
CA VAL A 155 -10.49 -6.29 3.63
C VAL A 155 -10.04 -5.80 5.00
N GLY A 156 -8.74 -5.68 5.24
CA GLY A 156 -8.15 -5.31 6.53
C GLY A 156 -8.56 -3.93 7.02
N ILE A 157 -8.62 -2.93 6.12
CA ILE A 157 -9.06 -1.59 6.50
C ILE A 157 -10.55 -1.57 6.89
N VAL A 158 -11.41 -2.23 6.11
CA VAL A 158 -12.85 -2.32 6.39
C VAL A 158 -13.10 -3.08 7.69
N LEU A 159 -12.41 -4.22 7.87
CA LEU A 159 -12.54 -5.04 9.06
C LEU A 159 -12.08 -4.28 10.31
N GLY A 160 -10.92 -3.62 10.26
CA GLY A 160 -10.35 -2.96 11.41
C GLY A 160 -11.14 -1.74 11.86
N VAL A 161 -11.48 -0.85 10.92
CA VAL A 161 -12.33 0.32 11.21
C VAL A 161 -13.73 -0.15 11.63
N GLY A 162 -14.29 -1.15 10.92
CA GLY A 162 -15.58 -1.74 11.25
C GLY A 162 -15.62 -2.34 12.66
N LEU A 163 -14.58 -3.08 13.09
CA LEU A 163 -14.53 -3.62 14.46
C LEU A 163 -14.54 -2.52 15.51
N VAL A 164 -13.75 -1.45 15.32
CA VAL A 164 -13.70 -0.34 16.29
C VAL A 164 -15.03 0.39 16.35
N VAL A 165 -15.59 0.77 15.19
CA VAL A 165 -16.81 1.59 15.10
C VAL A 165 -18.04 0.80 15.53
N LEU A 166 -18.25 -0.42 14.98
CA LEU A 166 -19.47 -1.20 15.26
C LEU A 166 -19.52 -1.75 16.68
N LEU A 167 -18.36 -1.97 17.33
CA LEU A 167 -18.31 -2.34 18.74
C LEU A 167 -18.31 -1.13 19.68
N GLY A 168 -18.31 0.09 19.14
CA GLY A 168 -18.31 1.33 19.92
C GLY A 168 -17.05 1.48 20.80
N LEU A 169 -15.90 1.01 20.32
CA LEU A 169 -14.66 1.01 21.11
C LEU A 169 -14.07 2.43 21.18
N GLY A 170 -13.67 2.82 22.38
CA GLY A 170 -12.86 4.01 22.56
C GLY A 170 -11.45 3.84 22.00
N ILE A 171 -10.69 4.93 21.93
CA ILE A 171 -9.33 4.95 21.36
C ILE A 171 -8.44 3.87 22.01
N ARG A 172 -8.40 3.81 23.34
CA ARG A 172 -7.57 2.82 24.09
C ARG A 172 -7.98 1.39 23.78
N ASP A 173 -9.28 1.11 23.84
CA ASP A 173 -9.81 -0.24 23.60
C ASP A 173 -9.60 -0.67 22.15
N GLY A 174 -9.70 0.26 21.20
CA GLY A 174 -9.35 0.03 19.81
C GLY A 174 -7.89 -0.40 19.62
N TYR A 175 -6.95 0.31 20.23
CA TYR A 175 -5.54 -0.09 20.20
C TYR A 175 -5.27 -1.44 20.89
N LEU A 176 -5.93 -1.72 22.01
CA LEU A 176 -5.80 -2.99 22.74
C LEU A 176 -6.34 -4.16 21.89
N LEU A 177 -7.48 -3.97 21.22
CA LEU A 177 -8.03 -4.96 20.29
C LEU A 177 -7.04 -5.26 19.15
N LEU A 178 -6.50 -4.22 18.52
CA LEU A 178 -5.53 -4.37 17.44
C LEU A 178 -4.23 -5.05 17.91
N ALA A 179 -3.76 -4.69 19.10
CA ALA A 179 -2.59 -5.32 19.72
C ALA A 179 -2.82 -6.81 19.97
N ALA A 180 -3.97 -7.19 20.53
CA ALA A 180 -4.34 -8.58 20.73
C ALA A 180 -4.46 -9.34 19.40
N LEU A 181 -5.05 -8.72 18.38
CA LEU A 181 -5.23 -9.31 17.06
C LEU A 181 -3.87 -9.67 16.41
N ILE A 182 -2.92 -8.74 16.37
CA ILE A 182 -1.60 -9.00 15.78
C ILE A 182 -0.75 -9.95 16.65
N ALA A 183 -0.85 -9.85 17.97
CA ALA A 183 -0.16 -10.76 18.87
C ALA A 183 -0.63 -12.21 18.67
N VAL A 184 -1.92 -12.46 18.51
CA VAL A 184 -2.48 -13.81 18.37
C VAL A 184 -2.34 -14.30 16.92
N ILE A 185 -2.83 -13.54 15.94
CA ILE A 185 -2.85 -14.00 14.54
C ILE A 185 -1.46 -13.93 13.93
N GLY A 186 -0.71 -12.85 14.14
CA GLY A 186 0.64 -12.68 13.58
C GLY A 186 1.62 -13.73 14.12
N THR A 187 1.67 -13.91 15.44
CA THR A 187 2.53 -14.93 16.05
C THR A 187 2.04 -16.34 15.77
N GLY A 188 0.73 -16.58 15.81
CA GLY A 188 0.13 -17.87 15.46
C GLY A 188 0.45 -18.29 14.05
N ALA A 189 0.32 -17.38 13.09
CA ALA A 189 0.69 -17.63 11.70
C ALA A 189 2.18 -17.94 11.53
N ALA A 190 3.05 -17.18 12.22
CA ALA A 190 4.50 -17.43 12.20
C ALA A 190 4.89 -18.78 12.81
N LEU A 191 4.12 -19.28 13.79
CA LEU A 191 4.33 -20.61 14.39
C LEU A 191 3.84 -21.74 13.50
N ILE A 192 2.72 -21.54 12.79
CA ILE A 192 2.06 -22.57 11.95
C ILE A 192 2.77 -22.69 10.60
N LEU A 193 3.19 -21.57 9.99
CA LEU A 193 3.88 -21.61 8.69
C LEU A 193 5.25 -22.30 8.82
N PRO A 194 5.60 -23.14 7.85
CA PRO A 194 6.91 -23.80 7.82
C PRO A 194 8.02 -22.75 7.76
N ASP A 195 9.12 -23.01 8.45
CA ASP A 195 10.34 -22.22 8.37
C ASP A 195 11.54 -23.16 8.22
N PRO A 196 11.74 -23.70 6.99
CA PRO A 196 12.85 -24.60 6.72
C PRO A 196 14.20 -23.87 6.92
N PRO A 197 15.23 -24.55 7.42
CA PRO A 197 16.56 -23.98 7.50
C PRO A 197 17.07 -23.58 6.11
N ALA A 198 17.84 -22.49 6.05
CA ALA A 198 18.45 -22.05 4.80
C ALA A 198 19.33 -23.14 4.21
N PRO A 199 19.36 -23.33 2.87
CA PRO A 199 20.32 -24.23 2.22
C PRO A 199 21.75 -23.89 2.63
N VAL A 200 22.57 -24.92 2.85
CA VAL A 200 23.98 -24.75 3.27
C VAL A 200 24.82 -24.09 2.17
N GLU A 201 24.44 -24.23 0.91
CA GLU A 201 25.03 -23.46 -0.20
C GLU A 201 24.29 -22.12 -0.30
N PRO A 202 25.03 -21.00 -0.25
CA PRO A 202 24.44 -19.73 -0.59
C PRO A 202 23.98 -19.88 -2.05
N ALA A 203 22.66 -20.00 -2.28
CA ALA A 203 22.13 -19.61 -3.59
C ALA A 203 22.81 -18.27 -3.93
N PRO A 204 23.30 -18.07 -5.18
CA PRO A 204 23.85 -16.79 -5.55
C PRO A 204 22.84 -15.78 -5.08
N VAL A 205 23.22 -15.06 -4.05
CA VAL A 205 22.41 -14.01 -3.45
C VAL A 205 22.06 -13.15 -4.64
N ALA A 206 20.80 -13.23 -5.11
CA ALA A 206 20.23 -12.10 -5.80
C ALA A 206 20.39 -11.01 -4.74
N GLN A 207 21.56 -10.42 -4.77
CA GLN A 207 21.97 -9.39 -3.85
C GLN A 207 20.81 -8.41 -3.88
N ALA A 208 20.04 -8.36 -2.78
CA ALA A 208 19.58 -7.09 -2.32
C ALA A 208 20.90 -6.30 -2.15
N SER A 209 21.45 -5.87 -3.28
CA SER A 209 22.49 -4.89 -3.31
C SER A 209 21.83 -3.66 -2.77
N VAL A 210 21.90 -3.53 -1.45
CA VAL A 210 21.76 -2.25 -0.78
C VAL A 210 22.51 -1.30 -1.69
N MET A 211 21.70 -0.55 -2.46
CA MET A 211 22.05 0.64 -3.20
C MET A 211 23.49 0.66 -3.72
N ASN A 212 23.75 -0.07 -4.79
CA ASN A 212 24.79 0.36 -5.68
C ASN A 212 24.20 1.54 -6.46
N ASP A 213 24.40 2.76 -5.97
CA ASP A 213 23.81 4.02 -6.45
C ASP A 213 23.80 4.16 -7.98
N ARG A 214 24.84 3.63 -8.63
CA ARG A 214 24.96 3.66 -10.09
C ARG A 214 23.96 2.77 -10.84
N ARG A 215 23.49 1.68 -10.23
CA ARG A 215 22.50 0.78 -10.87
C ARG A 215 21.05 1.20 -10.63
N LEU A 216 20.76 1.83 -9.48
CA LEU A 216 19.45 2.46 -9.24
C LEU A 216 19.19 3.60 -10.23
N LEU A 217 20.24 4.42 -10.48
CA LEU A 217 20.17 5.50 -11.47
C LEU A 217 20.08 4.98 -12.92
N ALA A 218 20.49 3.74 -13.18
CA ALA A 218 20.41 3.16 -14.52
C ALA A 218 18.96 2.99 -15.01
N SER A 219 18.03 2.57 -14.13
CA SER A 219 16.61 2.44 -14.48
C SER A 219 15.95 3.79 -14.78
N PHE A 220 16.41 4.88 -14.15
CA PHE A 220 15.98 6.25 -14.47
C PHE A 220 16.55 6.80 -15.79
N ARG A 221 17.52 6.11 -16.42
CA ARG A 221 18.03 6.51 -17.73
C ARG A 221 17.05 6.16 -18.87
N ASP A 222 16.20 5.16 -18.66
CA ASP A 222 15.08 4.95 -19.57
C ASP A 222 14.02 6.03 -19.34
N ARG A 223 13.81 6.83 -20.36
CA ARG A 223 12.96 8.01 -20.28
C ARG A 223 11.49 7.63 -20.08
N ASP A 224 11.03 6.58 -20.72
CA ASP A 224 9.63 6.17 -20.67
C ASP A 224 9.31 5.54 -19.29
N PHE A 225 10.21 4.72 -18.77
CA PHE A 225 10.12 4.19 -17.42
C PHE A 225 10.17 5.30 -16.36
N ALA A 226 11.05 6.28 -16.51
CA ALA A 226 11.14 7.43 -15.60
C ALA A 226 9.85 8.26 -15.59
N TRP A 227 9.26 8.58 -16.74
CA TRP A 227 7.98 9.31 -16.82
C TRP A 227 6.84 8.54 -16.15
N MET A 228 6.78 7.23 -16.38
CA MET A 228 5.80 6.36 -15.71
C MET A 228 5.99 6.37 -14.18
N LEU A 229 7.22 6.26 -13.67
CA LEU A 229 7.49 6.29 -12.22
C LEU A 229 7.07 7.61 -11.58
N TRP A 230 7.42 8.76 -12.20
CA TRP A 230 7.02 10.07 -11.70
C TRP A 230 5.49 10.24 -11.75
N GLY A 231 4.85 9.84 -12.84
CA GLY A 231 3.40 9.84 -12.94
C GLY A 231 2.75 9.02 -11.82
N ARG A 232 3.30 7.83 -11.56
CA ARG A 232 2.83 6.94 -10.51
C ARG A 232 3.03 7.52 -9.10
N LEU A 233 4.19 8.11 -8.82
CA LEU A 233 4.47 8.77 -7.54
C LEU A 233 3.47 9.90 -7.27
N VAL A 234 3.31 10.80 -8.23
CA VAL A 234 2.44 11.97 -8.09
C VAL A 234 0.98 11.56 -7.91
N THR A 235 0.51 10.56 -8.67
CA THR A 235 -0.86 10.02 -8.50
C THR A 235 -1.06 9.36 -7.14
N ASN A 236 -0.08 8.60 -6.64
CA ASN A 236 -0.15 8.01 -5.30
C ASN A 236 -0.20 9.08 -4.19
N ILE A 237 0.57 10.17 -4.34
CA ILE A 237 0.51 11.32 -3.41
C ILE A 237 -0.90 11.92 -3.44
N GLY A 238 -1.48 12.15 -4.63
CA GLY A 238 -2.84 12.67 -4.78
C GLY A 238 -3.89 11.77 -4.12
N ASN A 239 -3.79 10.45 -4.27
CA ASN A 239 -4.70 9.51 -3.61
C ASN A 239 -4.55 9.54 -2.08
N ALA A 240 -3.31 9.47 -1.59
CA ALA A 240 -3.04 9.49 -0.15
C ALA A 240 -3.46 10.81 0.50
N LEU A 241 -3.26 11.93 -0.20
CA LEU A 241 -3.71 13.25 0.21
C LEU A 241 -5.23 13.30 0.38
N GLY A 242 -5.98 12.77 -0.61
CA GLY A 242 -7.44 12.77 -0.58
C GLY A 242 -8.04 11.87 0.50
N THR A 243 -7.38 10.75 0.83
CA THR A 243 -7.92 9.77 1.79
C THR A 243 -7.48 10.01 3.23
N ALA A 244 -6.30 10.57 3.47
CA ALA A 244 -5.68 10.63 4.80
C ALA A 244 -6.43 11.53 5.79
N LEU A 245 -7.18 12.52 5.30
CA LEU A 245 -7.83 13.52 6.12
C LEU A 245 -9.36 13.39 6.15
N PHE A 246 -9.92 12.28 5.67
CA PHE A 246 -11.38 12.12 5.63
C PHE A 246 -12.05 12.28 7.01
N LEU A 247 -11.48 11.71 8.06
CA LEU A 247 -12.07 11.85 9.38
C LEU A 247 -12.07 13.30 9.85
N PHE A 248 -10.96 14.02 9.69
CA PHE A 248 -10.88 15.44 10.04
C PHE A 248 -11.82 16.29 9.18
N PHE A 249 -11.97 15.94 7.90
CA PHE A 249 -12.93 16.61 7.03
C PHE A 249 -14.38 16.39 7.48
N LEU A 250 -14.76 15.18 7.92
CA LEU A 250 -16.08 14.90 8.46
C LEU A 250 -16.32 15.68 9.76
N LEU A 251 -15.34 15.71 10.68
CA LEU A 251 -15.42 16.40 11.96
C LEU A 251 -15.49 17.93 11.79
N HIS A 252 -14.51 18.51 11.10
CA HIS A 252 -14.29 19.95 11.07
C HIS A 252 -14.69 20.62 9.75
N GLY A 253 -14.72 19.89 8.64
CA GLY A 253 -15.19 20.39 7.34
C GLY A 253 -16.70 20.32 7.19
N LEU A 254 -17.30 19.21 7.66
CA LEU A 254 -18.75 19.00 7.64
C LEU A 254 -19.41 19.19 9.01
N HIS A 255 -18.65 19.53 10.05
CA HIS A 255 -19.12 19.79 11.42
C HIS A 255 -19.98 18.65 12.00
N GLN A 256 -19.59 17.40 11.74
CA GLN A 256 -20.29 16.23 12.26
C GLN A 256 -19.86 15.91 13.69
N GLU A 257 -20.79 15.43 14.50
CA GLU A 257 -20.47 14.85 15.81
C GLU A 257 -19.54 13.64 15.67
N SER A 258 -18.66 13.43 16.65
CA SER A 258 -17.60 12.41 16.58
C SER A 258 -18.12 10.99 16.28
N VAL A 259 -19.25 10.60 16.87
CA VAL A 259 -19.85 9.26 16.61
C VAL A 259 -20.34 9.16 15.17
N VAL A 260 -21.08 10.17 14.70
CA VAL A 260 -21.60 10.24 13.33
C VAL A 260 -20.45 10.27 12.31
N ALA A 261 -19.39 11.02 12.60
CA ALA A 261 -18.21 11.10 11.73
C ALA A 261 -17.49 9.73 11.61
N GLN A 262 -17.42 8.95 12.69
CA GLN A 262 -16.84 7.61 12.67
C GLN A 262 -17.69 6.62 11.86
N ASP A 263 -19.01 6.64 12.03
CA ASP A 263 -19.95 5.81 11.24
C ASP A 263 -19.86 6.17 9.75
N ASN A 264 -19.84 7.45 9.44
CA ASN A 264 -19.74 7.96 8.08
C ASN A 264 -18.37 7.66 7.47
N LEU A 265 -17.28 7.72 8.24
CA LEU A 265 -15.96 7.29 7.79
C LEU A 265 -15.94 5.80 7.40
N LEU A 266 -16.53 4.93 8.23
CA LEU A 266 -16.67 3.51 7.91
C LEU A 266 -17.41 3.33 6.58
N LEU A 267 -18.52 4.04 6.38
CA LEU A 267 -19.29 3.98 5.14
C LEU A 267 -18.47 4.45 3.94
N LEU A 268 -17.71 5.55 4.06
CA LEU A 268 -16.82 6.05 3.01
C LEU A 268 -15.73 5.02 2.65
N ILE A 269 -15.13 4.38 3.67
CA ILE A 269 -14.10 3.35 3.47
C ILE A 269 -14.70 2.13 2.77
N VAL A 270 -15.90 1.69 3.14
CA VAL A 270 -16.60 0.57 2.49
C VAL A 270 -16.88 0.91 1.03
N VAL A 271 -17.46 2.08 0.75
CA VAL A 271 -17.75 2.52 -0.62
C VAL A 271 -16.46 2.62 -1.44
N TYR A 272 -15.45 3.31 -0.94
CA TYR A 272 -14.14 3.42 -1.60
C TYR A 272 -13.57 2.04 -1.93
N THR A 273 -13.52 1.15 -0.95
CA THR A 273 -12.92 -0.19 -1.10
C THR A 273 -13.70 -1.06 -2.09
N LEU A 274 -15.03 -1.02 -2.05
CA LEU A 274 -15.90 -1.72 -3.00
C LEU A 274 -15.57 -1.30 -4.44
N PHE A 275 -15.49 0.00 -4.68
CA PHE A 275 -15.20 0.54 -6.01
C PHE A 275 -13.74 0.32 -6.43
N VAL A 276 -12.77 0.30 -5.49
CA VAL A 276 -11.39 -0.13 -5.77
C VAL A 276 -11.36 -1.55 -6.29
N VAL A 277 -12.00 -2.49 -5.59
CA VAL A 277 -12.01 -3.91 -5.99
C VAL A 277 -12.72 -4.09 -7.32
N LEU A 278 -13.89 -3.48 -7.51
CA LEU A 278 -14.66 -3.54 -8.75
C LEU A 278 -13.85 -3.01 -9.94
N ALA A 279 -13.26 -1.84 -9.80
CA ALA A 279 -12.44 -1.23 -10.83
C ALA A 279 -11.18 -2.06 -11.14
N SER A 280 -10.50 -2.58 -10.12
CA SER A 280 -9.30 -3.42 -10.32
C SER A 280 -9.60 -4.65 -11.17
N VAL A 281 -10.73 -5.32 -10.90
CA VAL A 281 -11.14 -6.52 -11.66
C VAL A 281 -11.54 -6.14 -13.09
N LEU A 282 -12.44 -5.17 -13.24
CA LEU A 282 -12.97 -4.79 -14.57
C LEU A 282 -11.88 -4.23 -15.48
N THR A 283 -11.06 -3.31 -14.96
CA THR A 283 -10.01 -2.70 -15.78
C THR A 283 -8.85 -3.64 -16.04
N GLY A 284 -8.57 -4.60 -15.15
CA GLY A 284 -7.64 -5.70 -15.40
C GLY A 284 -8.08 -6.51 -16.64
N ILE A 285 -9.34 -6.98 -16.66
CA ILE A 285 -9.90 -7.73 -17.79
C ILE A 285 -9.86 -6.91 -19.09
N VAL A 286 -10.26 -5.63 -19.05
CA VAL A 286 -10.24 -4.75 -20.22
C VAL A 286 -8.80 -4.50 -20.69
N SER A 287 -7.87 -4.29 -19.78
CA SER A 287 -6.45 -4.08 -20.04
C SER A 287 -5.82 -5.29 -20.76
N ASP A 288 -6.13 -6.50 -20.30
CA ASP A 288 -5.58 -7.72 -20.89
C ASP A 288 -6.12 -7.98 -22.30
N ARG A 289 -7.40 -7.64 -22.53
CA ARG A 289 -8.05 -7.79 -23.85
C ARG A 289 -7.61 -6.74 -24.85
N THR A 290 -7.53 -5.48 -24.43
CA THR A 290 -7.24 -4.36 -25.34
C THR A 290 -5.75 -4.09 -25.51
N GLY A 291 -4.94 -4.41 -24.48
CA GLY A 291 -3.53 -4.08 -24.41
C GLY A 291 -3.23 -2.57 -24.29
N ASN A 292 -4.23 -1.74 -24.17
CA ASN A 292 -4.07 -0.27 -24.15
C ASN A 292 -3.89 0.24 -22.71
N ARG A 293 -2.80 -0.20 -22.05
CA ARG A 293 -2.52 0.05 -20.64
C ARG A 293 -2.31 1.53 -20.34
N ARG A 294 -1.59 2.24 -21.21
CA ARG A 294 -1.33 3.67 -21.06
C ARG A 294 -2.62 4.49 -20.99
N THR A 295 -3.52 4.32 -21.97
CA THR A 295 -4.78 5.08 -22.01
C THR A 295 -5.67 4.78 -20.81
N LEU A 296 -5.79 3.51 -20.41
CA LEU A 296 -6.57 3.13 -19.24
C LEU A 296 -6.00 3.73 -17.96
N THR A 297 -4.67 3.79 -17.80
CA THR A 297 -4.02 4.45 -16.66
C THR A 297 -4.31 5.94 -16.63
N ILE A 298 -4.26 6.63 -17.77
CA ILE A 298 -4.60 8.06 -17.86
C ILE A 298 -6.08 8.31 -17.53
N LEU A 299 -7.00 7.51 -18.08
CA LEU A 299 -8.43 7.62 -17.75
C LEU A 299 -8.68 7.41 -16.25
N ALA A 300 -7.99 6.46 -15.63
CA ALA A 300 -8.08 6.23 -14.19
C ALA A 300 -7.68 7.47 -13.37
N THR A 301 -6.60 8.16 -13.77
CA THR A 301 -6.19 9.40 -13.09
C THR A 301 -7.18 10.55 -13.30
N LEU A 302 -7.84 10.63 -14.44
CA LEU A 302 -8.91 11.61 -14.68
C LEU A 302 -10.13 11.36 -13.80
N VAL A 303 -10.55 10.11 -13.64
CA VAL A 303 -11.65 9.73 -12.72
C VAL A 303 -11.26 10.08 -11.28
N GLN A 304 -10.03 9.80 -10.88
CA GLN A 304 -9.53 10.16 -9.55
C GLN A 304 -9.50 11.69 -9.35
N ALA A 305 -9.09 12.45 -10.36
CA ALA A 305 -9.11 13.92 -10.29
C ALA A 305 -10.54 14.47 -10.13
N ALA A 306 -11.50 13.88 -10.85
CA ALA A 306 -12.92 14.28 -10.73
C ALA A 306 -13.44 14.13 -9.30
N SER A 307 -12.99 13.12 -8.53
CA SER A 307 -13.38 12.95 -7.13
C SER A 307 -12.99 14.15 -6.26
N GLY A 308 -11.76 14.64 -6.41
CA GLY A 308 -11.28 15.82 -5.67
C GLY A 308 -12.05 17.09 -6.03
N VAL A 309 -12.40 17.26 -7.32
CA VAL A 309 -13.23 18.40 -7.77
C VAL A 309 -14.63 18.34 -7.16
N VAL A 310 -15.25 17.15 -7.11
CA VAL A 310 -16.61 16.98 -6.55
C VAL A 310 -16.66 17.46 -5.09
N ILE A 311 -15.70 17.02 -4.24
CA ILE A 311 -15.68 17.44 -2.83
C ILE A 311 -15.33 18.92 -2.69
N ALA A 312 -14.41 19.44 -3.51
CA ALA A 312 -13.99 20.84 -3.43
C ALA A 312 -15.12 21.82 -3.79
N VAL A 313 -16.01 21.42 -4.73
CA VAL A 313 -17.12 22.27 -5.19
C VAL A 313 -18.38 22.09 -4.32
N VAL A 314 -18.66 20.85 -3.89
CA VAL A 314 -19.86 20.52 -3.12
C VAL A 314 -19.44 19.79 -1.83
N PRO A 315 -19.08 20.51 -0.77
CA PRO A 315 -18.65 19.91 0.50
C PRO A 315 -19.86 19.42 1.32
N THR A 316 -20.52 18.36 0.87
CA THR A 316 -21.60 17.66 1.57
C THR A 316 -21.25 16.18 1.73
N PHE A 317 -21.91 15.49 2.65
CA PHE A 317 -21.66 14.06 2.86
C PHE A 317 -22.02 13.22 1.63
N GLU A 318 -23.13 13.53 0.97
CA GLU A 318 -23.59 12.84 -0.24
C GLU A 318 -22.57 12.99 -1.40
N ALA A 319 -22.08 14.22 -1.60
CA ALA A 319 -21.03 14.47 -2.60
C ALA A 319 -19.72 13.77 -2.23
N THR A 320 -19.39 13.69 -0.94
CA THR A 320 -18.21 12.96 -0.45
C THR A 320 -18.35 11.45 -0.69
N MET A 321 -19.55 10.87 -0.56
CA MET A 321 -19.81 9.48 -0.92
C MET A 321 -19.59 9.22 -2.41
N ILE A 322 -20.11 10.09 -3.28
CA ILE A 322 -19.90 10.00 -4.72
C ILE A 322 -18.40 10.12 -5.04
N ALA A 323 -17.73 11.05 -4.40
CA ALA A 323 -16.29 11.24 -4.58
C ALA A 323 -15.48 10.04 -4.08
N ALA A 324 -15.85 9.41 -2.96
CA ALA A 324 -15.21 8.19 -2.47
C ALA A 324 -15.37 7.03 -3.48
N ALA A 325 -16.54 6.89 -4.11
CA ALA A 325 -16.77 5.93 -5.18
C ALA A 325 -15.90 6.22 -6.41
N LEU A 326 -15.85 7.48 -6.88
CA LEU A 326 -15.01 7.90 -8.01
C LEU A 326 -13.51 7.70 -7.70
N MET A 327 -13.08 8.06 -6.49
CA MET A 327 -11.70 7.86 -6.04
C MET A 327 -11.35 6.37 -6.02
N GLY A 328 -12.26 5.52 -5.53
CA GLY A 328 -12.10 4.07 -5.54
C GLY A 328 -11.99 3.51 -6.95
N LEU A 329 -12.87 3.94 -7.88
CA LEU A 329 -12.81 3.56 -9.29
C LEU A 329 -11.48 3.98 -9.93
N GLY A 330 -11.08 5.24 -9.74
CA GLY A 330 -9.85 5.79 -10.28
C GLY A 330 -8.62 5.06 -9.75
N TYR A 331 -8.52 4.92 -8.42
CA TYR A 331 -7.36 4.29 -7.79
C TYR A 331 -7.28 2.78 -8.07
N GLY A 332 -8.40 2.06 -8.06
CA GLY A 332 -8.44 0.64 -8.38
C GLY A 332 -7.98 0.35 -9.80
N ALA A 333 -8.47 1.12 -10.77
CA ALA A 333 -8.02 1.04 -12.16
C ALA A 333 -6.53 1.41 -12.30
N PHE A 334 -6.12 2.54 -11.71
CA PHE A 334 -4.74 3.01 -11.73
C PHE A 334 -3.75 2.03 -11.11
N SER A 335 -4.05 1.48 -9.95
CA SER A 335 -3.14 0.56 -9.24
C SER A 335 -2.91 -0.73 -10.02
N THR A 336 -3.97 -1.28 -10.63
CA THR A 336 -3.92 -2.54 -11.39
C THR A 336 -3.28 -2.34 -12.77
N VAL A 337 -3.85 -1.45 -13.58
CA VAL A 337 -3.38 -1.25 -14.96
C VAL A 337 -2.04 -0.52 -14.98
N GLY A 338 -1.83 0.43 -14.07
CA GLY A 338 -0.56 1.14 -13.95
C GLY A 338 0.60 0.25 -13.53
N LEU A 339 0.36 -0.80 -12.70
CA LEU A 339 1.38 -1.79 -12.38
C LEU A 339 1.72 -2.66 -13.61
N ALA A 340 0.70 -3.07 -14.36
CA ALA A 340 0.90 -3.82 -15.60
C ALA A 340 1.63 -2.96 -16.67
N PHE A 341 1.31 -1.66 -16.78
CA PHE A 341 2.01 -0.74 -17.66
C PHE A 341 3.47 -0.54 -17.23
N ALA A 342 3.73 -0.44 -15.92
CA ALA A 342 5.08 -0.39 -15.40
C ALA A 342 5.88 -1.64 -15.77
N ALA A 343 5.27 -2.83 -15.68
CA ALA A 343 5.91 -4.08 -16.05
C ALA A 343 6.27 -4.16 -17.54
N ASP A 344 5.45 -3.56 -18.44
CA ASP A 344 5.76 -3.48 -19.87
C ASP A 344 6.94 -2.57 -20.20
N LEU A 345 7.25 -1.62 -19.32
CA LEU A 345 8.31 -0.62 -19.51
C LEU A 345 9.62 -1.02 -18.80
N LEU A 346 9.70 -2.21 -18.20
CA LEU A 346 10.91 -2.64 -17.50
C LEU A 346 12.10 -2.76 -18.47
N PRO A 347 13.22 -2.07 -18.19
CA PRO A 347 14.31 -1.96 -19.17
C PRO A 347 15.07 -3.25 -19.43
N ASP A 348 15.16 -4.17 -18.44
CA ASP A 348 15.97 -5.40 -18.54
C ASP A 348 15.31 -6.56 -17.78
N GLU A 349 15.15 -7.73 -18.44
CA GLU A 349 14.55 -8.93 -17.83
C GLU A 349 15.30 -9.42 -16.57
N LYS A 350 16.61 -9.19 -16.50
CA LYS A 350 17.43 -9.61 -15.37
C LYS A 350 17.19 -8.80 -14.09
N ASP A 351 16.70 -7.58 -14.22
CA ASP A 351 16.51 -6.61 -13.13
C ASP A 351 15.03 -6.39 -12.75
N HIS A 352 14.09 -7.14 -13.34
CA HIS A 352 12.63 -7.00 -13.12
C HIS A 352 12.22 -6.95 -11.65
N ALA A 353 12.81 -7.78 -10.79
CA ALA A 353 12.46 -7.80 -9.36
C ALA A 353 12.87 -6.50 -8.65
N ARG A 354 14.02 -5.93 -9.01
CA ARG A 354 14.50 -4.65 -8.47
C ARG A 354 13.59 -3.51 -8.93
N ASP A 355 13.29 -3.46 -10.23
CA ASP A 355 12.57 -2.35 -10.83
C ASP A 355 11.10 -2.35 -10.39
N LEU A 356 10.47 -3.50 -10.21
CA LEU A 356 9.16 -3.63 -9.54
C LEU A 356 9.23 -3.19 -8.06
N GLY A 357 10.37 -3.41 -7.38
CA GLY A 357 10.62 -2.86 -6.05
C GLY A 357 10.58 -1.32 -6.06
N ILE A 358 11.21 -0.68 -7.04
CA ILE A 358 11.18 0.80 -7.21
C ILE A 358 9.73 1.27 -7.46
N VAL A 359 8.97 0.55 -8.28
CA VAL A 359 7.55 0.86 -8.52
C VAL A 359 6.74 0.83 -7.22
N ASN A 360 6.97 -0.13 -6.34
CA ASN A 360 6.28 -0.22 -5.05
C ASN A 360 6.71 0.90 -4.08
N VAL A 361 7.96 1.38 -4.14
CA VAL A 361 8.42 2.53 -3.35
C VAL A 361 7.60 3.79 -3.67
N THR A 362 7.11 3.97 -4.89
CA THR A 362 6.25 5.12 -5.24
C THR A 362 4.95 5.14 -4.43
N ALA A 363 4.37 3.99 -4.13
CA ALA A 363 3.17 3.89 -3.30
C ALA A 363 3.49 4.22 -1.83
N ALA A 364 4.60 3.69 -1.30
CA ALA A 364 5.04 3.97 0.06
C ALA A 364 5.36 5.47 0.27
N LEU A 365 6.04 6.10 -0.70
CA LEU A 365 6.30 7.54 -0.68
C LEU A 365 5.01 8.36 -0.78
N GLY A 366 4.01 7.90 -1.55
CA GLY A 366 2.70 8.53 -1.59
C GLY A 366 2.02 8.54 -0.22
N GLN A 367 2.04 7.42 0.48
CA GLN A 367 1.49 7.28 1.84
C GLN A 367 2.26 8.09 2.89
N LEU A 368 3.54 8.34 2.69
CA LEU A 368 4.35 9.21 3.54
C LEU A 368 4.04 10.69 3.28
N ILE A 369 4.10 11.12 2.01
CA ILE A 369 4.04 12.53 1.61
C ILE A 369 2.60 13.06 1.69
N GLY A 370 1.59 12.24 1.34
CA GLY A 370 0.19 12.65 1.29
C GLY A 370 -0.33 13.28 2.59
N PRO A 371 -0.28 12.58 3.73
CA PRO A 371 -0.75 13.13 5.02
C PRO A 371 0.01 14.39 5.45
N VAL A 372 1.33 14.42 5.27
CA VAL A 372 2.18 15.58 5.62
C VAL A 372 1.81 16.80 4.77
N LEU A 373 1.69 16.59 3.46
CA LEU A 373 1.28 17.64 2.53
C LEU A 373 -0.15 18.13 2.85
N GLY A 374 -1.07 17.20 3.12
CA GLY A 374 -2.45 17.52 3.48
C GLY A 374 -2.54 18.36 4.74
N ALA A 375 -1.82 17.98 5.78
CA ALA A 375 -1.75 18.74 7.01
C ALA A 375 -1.17 20.16 6.78
N GLY A 376 -0.13 20.29 5.98
CA GLY A 376 0.44 21.57 5.58
C GLY A 376 -0.54 22.46 4.80
N LEU A 377 -1.30 21.88 3.88
CA LEU A 377 -2.32 22.62 3.10
C LEU A 377 -3.47 23.10 3.99
N VAL A 378 -3.93 22.25 4.93
CA VAL A 378 -4.96 22.66 5.91
C VAL A 378 -4.45 23.80 6.78
N ALA A 379 -3.21 23.71 7.29
CA ALA A 379 -2.61 24.76 8.11
C ALA A 379 -2.46 26.08 7.34
N LEU A 380 -2.21 26.02 6.03
CA LEU A 380 -2.03 27.20 5.18
C LEU A 380 -3.32 27.99 4.96
N VAL A 381 -4.46 27.30 4.75
CA VAL A 381 -5.71 27.94 4.33
C VAL A 381 -6.81 27.88 5.38
N GLY A 382 -6.61 27.18 6.50
CA GLY A 382 -7.60 27.01 7.55
C GLY A 382 -8.84 26.21 7.11
N GLY A 383 -8.67 25.27 6.14
CA GLY A 383 -9.78 24.49 5.61
C GLY A 383 -9.33 23.36 4.67
N PHE A 384 -10.30 22.56 4.21
CA PHE A 384 -10.01 21.33 3.45
C PHE A 384 -10.10 21.49 1.92
N TRP A 385 -10.67 22.59 1.42
CA TRP A 385 -10.90 22.75 -0.01
C TRP A 385 -9.61 22.62 -0.84
N LEU A 386 -8.50 23.20 -0.35
CA LEU A 386 -7.22 23.16 -1.05
C LEU A 386 -6.62 21.74 -1.06
N VAL A 387 -6.90 20.92 -0.06
CA VAL A 387 -6.49 19.50 -0.02
C VAL A 387 -7.09 18.74 -1.19
N PHE A 388 -8.40 18.89 -1.42
CA PHE A 388 -9.10 18.19 -2.49
C PHE A 388 -8.76 18.74 -3.87
N VAL A 389 -8.58 20.05 -4.00
CA VAL A 389 -8.07 20.66 -5.24
C VAL A 389 -6.65 20.17 -5.53
N ALA A 390 -5.77 20.13 -4.53
CA ALA A 390 -4.41 19.62 -4.72
C ALA A 390 -4.41 18.12 -5.08
N ALA A 391 -5.27 17.30 -4.47
CA ALA A 391 -5.42 15.90 -4.83
C ALA A 391 -5.88 15.74 -6.28
N ALA A 392 -6.82 16.56 -6.75
CA ALA A 392 -7.26 16.58 -8.15
C ALA A 392 -6.12 17.00 -9.09
N VAL A 393 -5.42 18.08 -8.80
CA VAL A 393 -4.29 18.59 -9.60
C VAL A 393 -3.16 17.55 -9.67
N LEU A 394 -2.79 16.94 -8.55
CA LEU A 394 -1.76 15.90 -8.53
C LEU A 394 -2.17 14.68 -9.36
N SER A 395 -3.44 14.28 -9.32
CA SER A 395 -3.94 13.18 -10.16
C SER A 395 -3.87 13.54 -11.64
N LEU A 396 -4.23 14.76 -12.04
CA LEU A 396 -4.09 15.26 -13.41
C LEU A 396 -2.63 15.33 -13.88
N VAL A 397 -1.74 15.86 -13.02
CA VAL A 397 -0.31 15.94 -13.31
C VAL A 397 0.28 14.53 -13.44
N GLY A 398 -0.10 13.61 -12.55
CA GLY A 398 0.33 12.21 -12.63
C GLY A 398 -0.12 11.54 -13.94
N GLY A 399 -1.36 11.78 -14.37
CA GLY A 399 -1.87 11.34 -15.68
C GLY A 399 -1.12 11.95 -16.86
N ALA A 400 -0.83 13.26 -16.81
CA ALA A 400 -0.06 13.95 -17.83
C ALA A 400 1.39 13.43 -17.94
N LEU A 401 2.06 13.18 -16.80
CA LEU A 401 3.38 12.56 -16.79
C LEU A 401 3.36 11.14 -17.36
N THR A 402 2.35 10.34 -17.00
CA THR A 402 2.13 9.00 -17.58
C THR A 402 1.89 9.06 -19.08
N ALA A 403 1.25 10.13 -19.56
CA ALA A 403 1.02 10.35 -21.00
C ALA A 403 2.31 10.66 -21.79
N LEU A 404 3.39 11.06 -21.15
CA LEU A 404 4.70 11.26 -21.78
C LEU A 404 5.46 9.94 -21.99
N ALA A 405 5.14 8.88 -21.24
CA ALA A 405 5.69 7.55 -21.45
C ALA A 405 5.09 6.89 -22.70
N ARG A 406 5.91 6.32 -23.56
CA ARG A 406 5.46 5.62 -24.76
C ARG A 406 5.19 4.17 -24.43
N GLN A 407 4.05 3.65 -24.88
CA GLN A 407 3.75 2.23 -24.74
C GLN A 407 4.53 1.44 -25.80
N PRO A 408 5.29 0.38 -25.41
CA PRO A 408 5.95 -0.50 -26.38
C PRO A 408 4.92 -1.13 -27.32
N ALA A 409 5.26 -1.22 -28.59
CA ALA A 409 4.44 -1.96 -29.55
C ALA A 409 4.43 -3.44 -29.16
N ARG A 410 3.26 -4.09 -29.12
CA ARG A 410 3.19 -5.53 -28.96
C ARG A 410 3.93 -6.21 -30.10
N PRO A 411 4.78 -7.24 -29.85
CA PRO A 411 5.25 -8.10 -30.91
C PRO A 411 4.02 -8.69 -31.63
N SER A 412 3.91 -8.47 -32.93
CA SER A 412 2.83 -9.06 -33.72
C SER A 412 2.93 -10.58 -33.63
N GLN A 413 1.90 -11.25 -33.15
CA GLN A 413 1.81 -12.73 -33.10
C GLN A 413 1.92 -13.39 -34.50
N ASP A 414 1.86 -12.60 -35.57
CA ASP A 414 1.95 -13.08 -36.95
C ASP A 414 3.38 -13.50 -37.38
N ARG A 415 4.43 -13.18 -36.59
CA ARG A 415 5.80 -13.59 -36.94
C ARG A 415 6.12 -15.06 -36.63
N ASP A 416 5.47 -15.63 -35.58
CA ASP A 416 5.72 -17.04 -35.23
C ASP A 416 5.05 -18.03 -36.20
N LEU A 417 3.92 -17.63 -36.82
CA LEU A 417 3.24 -18.49 -37.80
C LEU A 417 3.98 -18.55 -39.18
N SER A 418 4.80 -17.54 -39.47
CA SER A 418 5.56 -17.51 -40.72
C SER A 418 6.91 -18.26 -40.62
N GLN A 419 7.44 -18.47 -39.42
CA GLN A 419 8.67 -19.23 -39.22
C GLN A 419 8.44 -20.75 -39.17
N ASP A 420 7.27 -21.20 -38.72
CA ASP A 420 6.91 -22.61 -38.63
C ASP A 420 6.60 -23.24 -40.03
N HIS A 421 6.35 -22.41 -41.04
CA HIS A 421 6.14 -22.86 -42.43
C HIS A 421 7.39 -22.80 -43.31
N ALA A 422 8.53 -22.36 -42.77
CA ALA A 422 9.79 -22.21 -43.53
C ALA A 422 10.84 -23.28 -43.22
N GLN A 423 10.49 -24.39 -42.54
CA GLN A 423 11.41 -25.54 -42.48
C GLN A 423 11.29 -26.36 -43.77
N PRO A 424 12.34 -26.46 -44.59
CA PRO A 424 12.35 -27.36 -45.72
C PRO A 424 12.32 -28.80 -45.17
N GLN A 425 11.36 -29.60 -45.63
CA GLN A 425 11.43 -31.04 -45.50
C GLN A 425 12.62 -31.47 -46.36
N GLU A 426 13.75 -31.81 -45.75
CA GLU A 426 14.81 -32.51 -46.42
C GLU A 426 14.37 -33.95 -46.69
N PRO A 427 14.73 -34.52 -47.89
CA PRO A 427 14.29 -35.81 -48.36
C PRO A 427 14.93 -36.98 -47.65
#